data_fc7fb4fab712d670aac175356020c5a5
#
_entry.id   fc7fb4fab712d670aac175356020c5a5
#
_cell.length_a   1.000
_cell.length_b   1.000
_cell.length_c   1.000
_cell.angle_alpha   90.00
_cell.angle_beta   90.00
_cell.angle_gamma   90.00
#
_symmetry.space_group_name_H-M   'P 1'
#
loop_
_entity.id
_entity.type
_entity.pdbx_description
1 polymer ?
#
loop_
_entity_poly.entity_id
_entity_poly.type
_entity_poly.pdbx_seq_one_letter_code
_entity_poly.pdbx_strand_id
1 'polypeptide(L)'
;MSTKLFPSPLFFFLLLAGGLGAQTVSTSDFVDIRPKQNSPLSRFGLGDPIDQVHAAAAGMGALQATYQDAYHLNLLNPASLASLQATSFEIGLYARNSQLSDANSSANAWQGNIRYLALGFPLRNPVNLSLDRLLNSWNGGMAFSLAPTTLVGYDLELKGNTDSELGPTSNRLRGTGGAYRFSWSTALRYRGLSGGVNVNYNFGKITNSRILSFDSIPEALATEFLEEFSISGFNLGYGLQYAFNFTEAGDEGNRVPTGKRIIVGVNGTLGGTVDTEASLLSRRFSPSDQVIVRDTLAAEEGIAGLADLPGSYTLGLAYEDVNRFFIGAEYGRTGYGSYTNDAQPDELLDVTRMAFGVQYIPNANSYNRFWERVRYRAGLRLEDDPRAIDGEQARRNAVTVGVGLPIRLPRQQISFLDLAVEYGKFGVPEVLDETYVQFTLGFSLNDNSWFFKRKLN
;
A
#
# COMPACT_ATOMS: atom_id res chain seq x y z
N MET A 1 5.63 41.15 -38.14
CA MET A 1 6.38 39.90 -37.97
C MET A 1 7.03 39.94 -36.61
N SER A 2 6.46 39.30 -35.61
CA SER A 2 7.04 39.16 -34.27
C SER A 2 6.64 37.77 -33.77
N THR A 3 7.57 36.85 -33.84
CA THR A 3 7.45 35.47 -33.39
C THR A 3 7.55 35.43 -31.87
N LYS A 4 6.44 35.15 -31.18
CA LYS A 4 6.44 34.81 -29.75
C LYS A 4 6.69 33.32 -29.61
N LEU A 5 7.89 32.97 -29.15
CA LEU A 5 8.22 31.62 -28.66
C LEU A 5 7.44 31.39 -27.35
N PHE A 6 6.63 30.34 -27.32
CA PHE A 6 6.05 29.78 -26.10
C PHE A 6 7.02 28.79 -25.48
N PRO A 7 7.30 28.83 -24.18
CA PRO A 7 8.12 27.83 -23.54
C PRO A 7 7.36 26.50 -23.42
N SER A 8 8.02 25.43 -23.82
CA SER A 8 7.59 24.03 -23.74
C SER A 8 7.40 23.60 -22.28
N PRO A 9 6.34 22.83 -21.95
CA PRO A 9 6.08 22.37 -20.58
C PRO A 9 7.02 21.23 -20.11
N LEU A 10 8.12 20.99 -20.83
CA LEU A 10 9.08 19.93 -20.49
C LEU A 10 10.07 20.30 -19.36
N PHE A 11 10.04 21.54 -18.85
CA PHE A 11 11.06 22.03 -17.90
C PHE A 11 10.65 21.91 -16.41
N PHE A 12 9.46 21.41 -16.09
CA PHE A 12 9.00 21.37 -14.68
C PHE A 12 9.30 20.05 -13.94
N PHE A 13 9.80 19.03 -14.63
CA PHE A 13 10.07 17.72 -14.00
C PHE A 13 11.54 17.51 -13.57
N LEU A 14 12.43 18.45 -13.86
CA LEU A 14 13.88 18.27 -13.61
C LEU A 14 14.39 18.97 -12.33
N LEU A 15 13.51 19.60 -11.54
CA LEU A 15 13.90 20.34 -10.33
C LEU A 15 13.64 19.59 -9.00
N LEU A 16 13.14 18.34 -9.06
CA LEU A 16 12.94 17.51 -7.86
C LEU A 16 14.04 16.46 -7.60
N ALA A 17 15.04 16.39 -8.49
CA ALA A 17 16.16 15.43 -8.35
C ALA A 17 17.41 16.02 -7.67
N GLY A 18 17.35 17.25 -7.21
CA GLY A 18 18.48 17.91 -6.57
C GLY A 18 18.25 18.14 -5.09
N GLY A 19 18.45 17.13 -4.24
CA GLY A 19 18.36 17.37 -2.80
C GLY A 19 18.18 16.15 -1.88
N LEU A 20 18.41 14.94 -2.35
CA LEU A 20 18.67 13.82 -1.46
C LEU A 20 20.15 13.81 -1.11
N GLY A 21 20.60 14.85 -0.44
CA GLY A 21 21.86 14.82 0.29
C GLY A 21 21.69 13.78 1.40
N ALA A 22 22.51 12.75 1.41
CA ALA A 22 22.67 11.88 2.55
C ALA A 22 22.89 12.77 3.77
N GLN A 23 21.96 12.78 4.70
CA GLN A 23 22.18 13.40 6.00
C GLN A 23 23.24 12.53 6.69
N THR A 24 24.47 13.04 6.75
CA THR A 24 25.49 12.45 7.61
C THR A 24 24.95 12.48 9.05
N VAL A 25 24.81 11.31 9.64
CA VAL A 25 24.42 11.22 11.07
C VAL A 25 25.53 11.85 11.88
N SER A 26 25.25 13.01 12.45
CA SER A 26 26.17 13.62 13.41
C SER A 26 26.21 12.70 14.64
N THR A 27 27.39 12.22 15.01
CA THR A 27 27.62 11.37 16.18
C THR A 27 27.29 12.06 17.52
N SER A 28 26.93 13.34 17.48
CA SER A 28 26.60 14.15 18.66
C SER A 28 25.10 14.29 18.94
N ASP A 29 24.22 13.99 17.98
CA ASP A 29 22.80 14.23 18.15
C ASP A 29 22.05 12.95 18.56
N PHE A 30 21.21 13.06 19.62
CA PHE A 30 20.24 12.02 19.92
C PHE A 30 19.14 12.04 18.86
N VAL A 31 18.94 10.92 18.19
CA VAL A 31 17.81 10.78 17.26
C VAL A 31 16.53 10.73 18.09
N ASP A 32 15.67 11.74 17.96
CA ASP A 32 14.35 11.77 18.63
C ASP A 32 13.41 10.81 17.90
N ILE A 33 13.43 9.54 18.32
CA ILE A 33 12.59 8.49 17.74
C ILE A 33 11.19 8.65 18.33
N ARG A 34 10.27 9.20 17.51
CA ARG A 34 8.83 9.30 17.83
C ARG A 34 8.04 8.42 16.90
N PRO A 35 7.69 7.20 17.31
CA PRO A 35 6.90 6.32 16.47
C PRO A 35 5.52 6.92 16.22
N LYS A 36 5.10 6.94 14.94
CA LYS A 36 3.77 7.42 14.52
C LYS A 36 2.68 6.36 14.68
N GLN A 37 3.05 5.15 14.98
CA GLN A 37 2.20 4.00 15.29
C GLN A 37 2.84 3.21 16.43
N ASN A 38 2.06 2.37 17.09
CA ASN A 38 2.58 1.51 18.14
C ASN A 38 2.20 0.07 17.83
N SER A 39 3.04 -0.60 17.04
CA SER A 39 2.90 -1.99 16.66
C SER A 39 4.17 -2.75 17.06
N PRO A 40 4.12 -3.57 18.12
CA PRO A 40 5.29 -4.34 18.58
C PRO A 40 5.87 -5.24 17.49
N LEU A 41 5.02 -5.78 16.63
CA LEU A 41 5.44 -6.69 15.55
C LEU A 41 6.11 -5.96 14.38
N SER A 42 5.98 -4.64 14.27
CA SER A 42 6.67 -3.87 13.23
C SER A 42 8.20 -3.85 13.39
N ARG A 43 8.72 -4.45 14.46
CA ARG A 43 10.16 -4.63 14.69
C ARG A 43 10.78 -5.66 13.72
N PHE A 44 10.01 -6.61 13.22
CA PHE A 44 10.51 -7.73 12.41
C PHE A 44 10.46 -7.42 10.92
N GLY A 45 11.46 -7.90 10.17
CA GLY A 45 11.60 -7.71 8.73
C GLY A 45 11.71 -6.23 8.34
N LEU A 46 10.94 -5.83 7.35
CA LEU A 46 10.84 -4.43 6.91
C LEU A 46 9.72 -3.66 7.61
N GLY A 47 9.11 -4.20 8.67
CA GLY A 47 7.99 -3.60 9.39
C GLY A 47 6.63 -4.21 9.06
N ASP A 48 5.57 -3.56 9.54
CA ASP A 48 4.18 -3.98 9.26
C ASP A 48 3.82 -3.78 7.80
N PRO A 49 3.39 -4.83 7.08
CA PRO A 49 2.94 -4.71 5.71
C PRO A 49 1.71 -3.79 5.60
N ILE A 50 1.75 -2.85 4.68
CA ILE A 50 0.64 -1.95 4.37
C ILE A 50 0.00 -2.35 3.06
N ASP A 51 -1.32 -2.52 3.10
CA ASP A 51 -2.09 -2.78 1.90
C ASP A 51 -2.10 -1.60 0.95
N GLN A 52 -1.63 -1.80 -0.27
CA GLN A 52 -1.64 -0.81 -1.35
C GLN A 52 -2.96 -0.83 -2.15
N VAL A 53 -3.98 -1.47 -1.62
CA VAL A 53 -5.30 -1.57 -2.25
C VAL A 53 -5.97 -0.20 -2.25
N HIS A 54 -6.55 0.19 -3.39
CA HIS A 54 -7.30 1.43 -3.49
C HIS A 54 -8.57 1.39 -2.59
N ALA A 55 -9.02 2.57 -2.15
CA ALA A 55 -10.06 2.70 -1.13
C ALA A 55 -11.38 2.00 -1.50
N ALA A 56 -11.73 2.01 -2.79
CA ALA A 56 -12.93 1.32 -3.28
C ALA A 56 -12.85 -0.20 -3.04
N ALA A 57 -11.71 -0.83 -3.32
CA ALA A 57 -11.53 -2.27 -3.11
C ALA A 57 -11.37 -2.63 -1.62
N ALA A 58 -10.90 -1.71 -0.78
CA ALA A 58 -10.82 -1.92 0.67
C ALA A 58 -12.17 -2.29 1.28
N GLY A 59 -13.28 -1.77 0.75
CA GLY A 59 -14.64 -2.14 1.16
C GLY A 59 -15.15 -3.49 0.64
N MET A 60 -14.37 -4.20 -0.21
CA MET A 60 -14.73 -5.47 -0.87
C MET A 60 -13.69 -6.56 -0.60
N GLY A 61 -13.23 -6.73 0.64
CA GLY A 61 -12.21 -7.74 0.96
C GLY A 61 -10.86 -7.50 0.29
N ALA A 62 -10.61 -6.29 -0.21
CA ALA A 62 -9.39 -5.90 -0.88
C ALA A 62 -9.11 -6.68 -2.18
N LEU A 63 -10.13 -6.92 -3.01
CA LEU A 63 -9.98 -7.55 -4.33
C LEU A 63 -9.05 -6.70 -5.23
N GLN A 64 -8.17 -7.36 -5.96
CA GLN A 64 -7.15 -6.71 -6.78
C GLN A 64 -6.98 -7.32 -8.18
N ALA A 65 -7.07 -8.66 -8.33
CA ALA A 65 -6.77 -9.33 -9.58
C ALA A 65 -7.86 -9.11 -10.64
N THR A 66 -9.12 -9.06 -10.23
CA THR A 66 -10.27 -9.00 -11.14
C THR A 66 -10.94 -7.63 -11.21
N TYR A 67 -10.73 -6.77 -10.20
CA TYR A 67 -11.38 -5.48 -10.16
C TYR A 67 -10.82 -4.53 -11.21
N GLN A 68 -11.71 -4.01 -12.06
CA GLN A 68 -11.43 -2.99 -13.05
C GLN A 68 -12.55 -1.95 -13.02
N ASP A 69 -12.20 -0.68 -13.09
CA ASP A 69 -13.15 0.43 -13.06
C ASP A 69 -12.74 1.53 -14.06
N ALA A 70 -13.72 2.29 -14.54
CA ALA A 70 -13.48 3.39 -15.47
C ALA A 70 -12.91 4.64 -14.79
N TYR A 71 -13.04 4.75 -13.47
CA TYR A 71 -12.80 5.95 -12.67
C TYR A 71 -11.91 5.72 -11.45
N HIS A 72 -11.52 4.48 -11.17
CA HIS A 72 -10.64 4.12 -10.07
C HIS A 72 -9.37 3.43 -10.54
N LEU A 73 -8.26 3.74 -9.85
CA LEU A 73 -6.93 3.20 -10.14
C LEU A 73 -6.66 1.95 -9.30
N ASN A 74 -6.62 0.79 -9.93
CA ASN A 74 -6.14 -0.42 -9.28
C ASN A 74 -4.62 -0.53 -9.48
N LEU A 75 -3.86 -0.14 -8.47
CA LEU A 75 -2.40 -0.05 -8.51
C LEU A 75 -1.71 -1.42 -8.48
N LEU A 76 -2.39 -2.44 -7.95
CA LEU A 76 -1.83 -3.78 -7.80
C LEU A 76 -1.95 -4.62 -9.06
N ASN A 77 -3.00 -4.41 -9.86
CA ASN A 77 -3.13 -5.05 -11.16
C ASN A 77 -3.06 -4.02 -12.28
N PRO A 78 -1.88 -3.81 -12.90
CA PRO A 78 -1.73 -2.83 -13.96
C PRO A 78 -2.65 -3.07 -15.17
N ALA A 79 -3.04 -4.31 -15.47
CA ALA A 79 -3.93 -4.62 -16.59
C ALA A 79 -5.27 -3.87 -16.53
N SER A 80 -5.75 -3.55 -15.32
CA SER A 80 -7.00 -2.81 -15.09
C SER A 80 -6.95 -1.38 -15.63
N LEU A 81 -5.77 -0.75 -15.73
CA LEU A 81 -5.58 0.61 -16.21
C LEU A 81 -6.05 0.79 -17.65
N ALA A 82 -6.08 -0.28 -18.44
CA ALA A 82 -6.63 -0.26 -19.79
C ALA A 82 -8.16 -0.03 -19.83
N SER A 83 -8.83 -0.04 -18.68
CA SER A 83 -10.26 0.25 -18.54
C SER A 83 -10.56 1.72 -18.21
N LEU A 84 -9.54 2.53 -17.91
CA LEU A 84 -9.72 3.95 -17.57
C LEU A 84 -10.39 4.73 -18.70
N GLN A 85 -11.33 5.60 -18.30
CA GLN A 85 -12.06 6.49 -19.20
C GLN A 85 -11.84 7.96 -18.90
N ALA A 86 -11.18 8.28 -17.80
CA ALA A 86 -10.86 9.64 -17.39
C ALA A 86 -9.44 9.69 -16.82
N THR A 87 -8.83 10.88 -16.82
CA THR A 87 -7.68 11.14 -15.98
C THR A 87 -8.16 11.13 -14.54
N SER A 88 -7.56 10.30 -13.72
CA SER A 88 -7.92 10.12 -12.32
C SER A 88 -6.75 10.48 -11.42
N PHE A 89 -7.00 11.38 -10.47
CA PHE A 89 -6.12 11.63 -9.35
C PHE A 89 -6.76 11.03 -8.10
N GLU A 90 -6.04 10.18 -7.40
CA GLU A 90 -6.54 9.50 -6.21
C GLU A 90 -5.62 9.66 -5.02
N ILE A 91 -6.24 9.83 -3.85
CA ILE A 91 -5.58 9.77 -2.55
C ILE A 91 -6.38 8.84 -1.63
N GLY A 92 -5.68 7.95 -0.96
CA GLY A 92 -6.22 7.10 0.09
C GLY A 92 -5.59 7.40 1.44
N LEU A 93 -6.41 7.44 2.48
CA LEU A 93 -6.02 7.60 3.87
C LEU A 93 -6.59 6.45 4.68
N TYR A 94 -5.93 6.05 5.76
CA TYR A 94 -6.52 5.13 6.72
C TYR A 94 -6.24 5.56 8.16
N ALA A 95 -7.13 5.15 9.05
CA ALA A 95 -6.96 5.22 10.48
C ALA A 95 -7.41 3.89 11.09
N ARG A 96 -6.61 3.31 11.96
CA ARG A 96 -6.85 2.02 12.61
C ARG A 96 -6.76 2.18 14.12
N ASN A 97 -7.78 1.68 14.80
CA ASN A 97 -7.77 1.49 16.24
C ASN A 97 -7.61 0.00 16.51
N SER A 98 -6.61 -0.35 17.30
CA SER A 98 -6.27 -1.72 17.65
C SER A 98 -6.28 -1.89 19.15
N GLN A 99 -6.94 -2.93 19.62
CA GLN A 99 -6.83 -3.43 20.97
C GLN A 99 -5.96 -4.69 20.93
N LEU A 100 -4.75 -4.57 21.48
CA LEU A 100 -3.83 -5.68 21.64
C LEU A 100 -4.03 -6.28 23.03
N SER A 101 -4.03 -7.59 23.13
CA SER A 101 -4.08 -8.31 24.40
C SER A 101 -3.18 -9.54 24.35
N ASP A 102 -2.47 -9.76 25.42
CA ASP A 102 -1.76 -10.99 25.74
C ASP A 102 -2.33 -11.62 27.01
N ALA A 103 -1.71 -12.70 27.51
CA ALA A 103 -2.18 -13.39 28.70
C ALA A 103 -2.20 -12.52 29.99
N ASN A 104 -1.43 -11.41 30.03
CA ASN A 104 -1.17 -10.63 31.23
C ASN A 104 -1.55 -9.15 31.12
N SER A 105 -1.68 -8.64 29.89
CA SER A 105 -1.86 -7.20 29.66
C SER A 105 -2.73 -6.90 28.44
N SER A 106 -3.26 -5.67 28.40
CA SER A 106 -3.95 -5.15 27.23
C SER A 106 -3.56 -3.71 26.98
N ALA A 107 -3.42 -3.36 25.72
CA ALA A 107 -3.08 -2.01 25.28
C ALA A 107 -3.98 -1.61 24.10
N ASN A 108 -4.26 -0.31 24.03
CA ASN A 108 -5.01 0.27 22.91
C ASN A 108 -4.07 1.19 22.11
N ALA A 109 -4.05 1.00 20.79
CA ALA A 109 -3.19 1.77 19.90
C ALA A 109 -3.99 2.38 18.75
N TRP A 110 -3.69 3.64 18.44
CA TRP A 110 -4.15 4.31 17.24
C TRP A 110 -3.01 4.46 16.26
N GLN A 111 -3.29 4.18 14.99
CA GLN A 111 -2.35 4.40 13.91
C GLN A 111 -3.09 4.96 12.69
N GLY A 112 -2.41 5.71 11.84
CA GLY A 112 -2.98 6.23 10.62
C GLY A 112 -1.93 6.84 9.72
N ASN A 113 -2.14 6.71 8.41
CA ASN A 113 -1.22 7.23 7.42
C ASN A 113 -1.91 7.44 6.06
N ILE A 114 -1.17 8.03 5.12
CA ILE A 114 -1.51 7.99 3.71
C ILE A 114 -1.35 6.54 3.24
N ARG A 115 -2.39 6.02 2.58
CA ARG A 115 -2.38 4.67 2.02
C ARG A 115 -1.75 4.64 0.65
N TYR A 116 -2.08 5.63 -0.20
CA TYR A 116 -1.48 5.85 -1.51
C TYR A 116 -1.81 7.24 -2.04
N LEU A 117 -0.99 7.67 -2.98
CA LEU A 117 -1.23 8.80 -3.87
C LEU A 117 -1.03 8.30 -5.31
N ALA A 118 -1.98 8.56 -6.20
CA ALA A 118 -1.91 8.05 -7.56
C ALA A 118 -2.48 9.03 -8.59
N LEU A 119 -1.88 9.01 -9.77
CA LEU A 119 -2.33 9.74 -10.95
C LEU A 119 -2.33 8.78 -12.14
N GLY A 120 -3.48 8.62 -12.77
CA GLY A 120 -3.61 7.76 -13.94
C GLY A 120 -4.38 8.44 -15.06
N PHE A 121 -4.12 8.00 -16.28
CA PHE A 121 -4.79 8.54 -17.45
C PHE A 121 -4.90 7.50 -18.56
N PRO A 122 -6.00 7.53 -19.34
CA PRO A 122 -6.14 6.70 -20.52
C PRO A 122 -5.19 7.18 -21.63
N LEU A 123 -4.56 6.24 -22.34
CA LEU A 123 -3.68 6.54 -23.48
C LEU A 123 -4.45 6.95 -24.73
N ARG A 124 -5.75 6.68 -24.75
CA ARG A 124 -6.67 7.12 -25.79
C ARG A 124 -7.84 7.84 -25.17
N ASN A 125 -8.29 8.90 -25.85
CA ASN A 125 -9.45 9.65 -25.42
C ASN A 125 -10.74 8.89 -25.73
N PRO A 126 -11.47 8.36 -24.72
CA PRO A 126 -12.70 7.60 -24.94
C PRO A 126 -13.83 8.47 -25.48
N VAL A 127 -13.82 9.77 -25.19
CA VAL A 127 -14.84 10.71 -25.69
C VAL A 127 -14.71 10.90 -27.21
N ASN A 128 -13.49 11.10 -27.71
CA ASN A 128 -13.24 11.23 -29.14
C ASN A 128 -13.61 9.95 -29.88
N LEU A 129 -13.28 8.78 -29.33
CA LEU A 129 -13.64 7.49 -29.92
C LEU A 129 -15.17 7.31 -30.03
N SER A 130 -15.89 7.75 -29.00
CA SER A 130 -17.35 7.73 -29.00
C SER A 130 -17.95 8.70 -30.03
N LEU A 131 -17.39 9.90 -30.14
CA LEU A 131 -17.84 10.91 -31.11
C LEU A 131 -17.58 10.51 -32.56
N ASP A 132 -16.41 9.90 -32.80
CA ASP A 132 -15.99 9.46 -34.13
C ASP A 132 -16.63 8.13 -34.52
N ARG A 133 -17.44 7.50 -33.65
CA ARG A 133 -18.05 6.17 -33.82
C ARG A 133 -17.04 5.09 -34.21
N LEU A 134 -15.79 5.23 -33.80
CA LEU A 134 -14.74 4.28 -34.09
C LEU A 134 -14.86 3.08 -33.16
N LEU A 135 -15.11 1.91 -33.71
CA LEU A 135 -14.97 0.63 -33.01
C LEU A 135 -13.49 0.39 -32.75
N ASN A 136 -13.07 0.68 -31.53
CA ASN A 136 -11.66 0.55 -31.18
C ASN A 136 -11.36 -0.87 -30.70
N SER A 137 -10.43 -1.53 -31.38
CA SER A 137 -9.97 -2.86 -30.99
C SER A 137 -8.98 -2.85 -29.83
N TRP A 138 -8.35 -1.70 -29.54
CA TRP A 138 -7.40 -1.60 -28.44
C TRP A 138 -7.56 -0.33 -27.60
N ASN A 139 -7.30 -0.44 -26.31
CA ASN A 139 -7.25 0.65 -25.33
C ASN A 139 -5.98 0.51 -24.51
N GLY A 140 -5.59 1.58 -23.84
CA GLY A 140 -4.46 1.55 -22.92
C GLY A 140 -4.61 2.59 -21.82
N GLY A 141 -3.88 2.39 -20.75
CA GLY A 141 -3.80 3.31 -19.63
C GLY A 141 -2.41 3.34 -19.04
N MET A 142 -2.09 4.43 -18.37
CA MET A 142 -0.84 4.62 -17.64
C MET A 142 -1.12 5.28 -16.30
N ALA A 143 -0.32 4.95 -15.29
CA ALA A 143 -0.43 5.56 -13.97
C ALA A 143 0.93 5.72 -13.31
N PHE A 144 1.00 6.68 -12.39
CA PHE A 144 2.08 6.85 -11.43
C PHE A 144 1.48 6.76 -10.03
N SER A 145 2.18 6.11 -9.12
CA SER A 145 1.73 6.02 -7.73
C SER A 145 2.89 6.05 -6.75
N LEU A 146 2.59 6.54 -5.56
CA LEU A 146 3.46 6.52 -4.39
C LEU A 146 2.67 5.95 -3.21
N ALA A 147 3.18 4.90 -2.60
CA ALA A 147 2.52 4.24 -1.48
C ALA A 147 3.54 3.68 -0.47
N PRO A 148 3.25 3.68 0.83
CA PRO A 148 4.02 2.90 1.78
C PRO A 148 3.81 1.41 1.50
N THR A 149 4.88 0.62 1.59
CA THR A 149 4.83 -0.85 1.52
C THR A 149 4.86 -1.46 2.90
N THR A 150 5.66 -0.89 3.77
CA THR A 150 5.77 -1.29 5.18
C THR A 150 5.94 -0.05 6.06
N LEU A 151 5.56 -0.16 7.31
CA LEU A 151 5.78 0.87 8.31
C LEU A 151 6.35 0.26 9.60
N VAL A 152 7.32 0.95 10.19
CA VAL A 152 7.88 0.63 11.50
C VAL A 152 7.48 1.70 12.48
N GLY A 153 6.97 1.27 13.64
CA GLY A 153 6.61 2.18 14.73
C GLY A 153 6.33 1.40 16.00
N TYR A 154 7.25 1.44 16.95
CA TYR A 154 7.09 0.84 18.28
C TYR A 154 7.86 1.60 19.32
N ASP A 155 7.36 1.60 20.57
CA ASP A 155 8.03 2.07 21.78
C ASP A 155 7.63 1.10 22.90
N LEU A 156 8.53 0.19 23.24
CA LEU A 156 8.31 -0.91 24.17
C LEU A 156 9.31 -0.82 25.32
N GLU A 157 8.85 -1.03 26.54
CA GLU A 157 9.69 -1.14 27.71
C GLU A 157 9.58 -2.55 28.28
N LEU A 158 10.70 -3.28 28.28
CA LEU A 158 10.81 -4.62 28.84
C LEU A 158 11.61 -4.52 30.15
N LYS A 159 10.97 -4.83 31.26
CA LYS A 159 11.64 -4.90 32.57
C LYS A 159 12.28 -6.27 32.76
N GLY A 160 13.59 -6.28 32.93
CA GLY A 160 14.35 -7.49 33.16
C GLY A 160 14.20 -8.01 34.59
N ASN A 161 14.50 -9.28 34.76
CA ASN A 161 14.34 -9.99 36.03
C ASN A 161 15.25 -9.44 37.13
N THR A 162 14.77 -9.44 38.38
CA THR A 162 15.40 -8.89 39.56
C THR A 162 16.53 -9.81 40.11
N ASP A 163 16.76 -10.97 39.51
CA ASP A 163 17.69 -12.00 40.02
C ASP A 163 19.17 -11.78 39.67
N SER A 164 19.53 -10.65 39.07
CA SER A 164 20.93 -10.29 38.84
C SER A 164 21.49 -9.54 40.03
N GLU A 165 22.79 -9.70 40.36
CA GLU A 165 23.50 -8.92 41.38
C GLU A 165 23.43 -7.40 41.11
N LEU A 166 23.08 -6.98 39.90
CA LEU A 166 22.95 -5.61 39.46
C LEU A 166 21.54 -5.02 39.64
N GLY A 167 20.56 -5.85 40.09
CA GLY A 167 19.18 -5.43 40.28
C GLY A 167 18.37 -5.38 38.93
N PRO A 168 17.15 -4.78 38.97
CA PRO A 168 16.28 -4.72 37.81
C PRO A 168 16.89 -3.86 36.71
N THR A 169 16.75 -4.36 35.46
CA THR A 169 17.16 -3.65 34.24
C THR A 169 15.95 -3.25 33.41
N SER A 170 15.99 -2.09 32.80
CA SER A 170 15.01 -1.65 31.81
C SER A 170 15.63 -1.67 30.41
N ASN A 171 14.96 -2.38 29.49
CA ASN A 171 15.26 -2.36 28.08
C ASN A 171 14.15 -1.60 27.35
N ARG A 172 14.46 -0.42 26.83
CA ARG A 172 13.53 0.34 25.99
C ARG A 172 13.87 0.13 24.52
N LEU A 173 12.90 -0.41 23.78
CA LEU A 173 13.01 -0.69 22.37
C LEU A 173 12.16 0.31 21.61
N ARG A 174 12.76 1.03 20.66
CA ARG A 174 12.06 1.99 19.79
C ARG A 174 12.40 1.75 18.34
N GLY A 175 11.42 1.93 17.49
CA GLY A 175 11.63 1.89 16.05
C GLY A 175 10.75 2.88 15.32
N THR A 176 11.26 3.39 14.21
CA THR A 176 10.53 4.29 13.31
C THR A 176 11.01 4.13 11.88
N GLY A 177 10.17 4.51 10.92
CA GLY A 177 10.51 4.47 9.50
C GLY A 177 9.59 3.57 8.70
N GLY A 178 10.15 2.96 7.65
CA GLY A 178 9.43 2.05 6.76
C GLY A 178 9.92 2.14 5.33
N ALA A 179 9.34 1.31 4.49
CA ALA A 179 9.61 1.27 3.06
C ALA A 179 8.45 1.88 2.27
N TYR A 180 8.79 2.53 1.17
CA TYR A 180 7.88 3.16 0.23
C TYR A 180 8.13 2.64 -1.16
N ARG A 181 7.11 2.72 -2.01
CA ARG A 181 7.19 2.33 -3.41
C ARG A 181 6.67 3.45 -4.29
N PHE A 182 7.49 3.87 -5.23
CA PHE A 182 7.06 4.63 -6.39
C PHE A 182 6.85 3.65 -7.55
N SER A 183 5.71 3.70 -8.21
CA SER A 183 5.40 2.81 -9.33
C SER A 183 5.03 3.60 -10.58
N TRP A 184 5.61 3.21 -11.70
CA TRP A 184 5.15 3.54 -13.03
C TRP A 184 4.47 2.32 -13.63
N SER A 185 3.19 2.48 -13.98
CA SER A 185 2.34 1.42 -14.47
C SER A 185 1.85 1.72 -15.89
N THR A 186 1.83 0.71 -16.76
CA THR A 186 1.24 0.84 -18.09
C THR A 186 0.51 -0.42 -18.47
N ALA A 187 -0.58 -0.27 -19.24
CA ALA A 187 -1.41 -1.36 -19.69
C ALA A 187 -1.94 -1.16 -21.09
N LEU A 188 -2.14 -2.28 -21.75
CA LEU A 188 -2.79 -2.35 -23.06
C LEU A 188 -3.90 -3.41 -23.02
N ARG A 189 -5.00 -3.13 -23.66
CA ARG A 189 -6.12 -4.06 -23.88
C ARG A 189 -6.39 -4.21 -25.36
N TYR A 190 -6.47 -5.44 -25.78
CA TYR A 190 -6.95 -5.80 -27.11
C TYR A 190 -8.18 -6.69 -26.97
N ARG A 191 -9.34 -6.19 -27.43
CA ARG A 191 -10.64 -6.85 -27.23
C ARG A 191 -10.92 -7.14 -25.75
N GLY A 192 -11.02 -8.43 -25.36
CA GLY A 192 -11.26 -8.85 -23.97
C GLY A 192 -10.00 -9.06 -23.13
N LEU A 193 -8.82 -9.13 -23.74
CA LEU A 193 -7.55 -9.38 -23.07
C LEU A 193 -6.86 -8.07 -22.73
N SER A 194 -6.51 -7.88 -21.45
CA SER A 194 -5.71 -6.76 -20.96
C SER A 194 -4.43 -7.29 -20.33
N GLY A 195 -3.31 -6.63 -20.62
CA GLY A 195 -2.02 -6.91 -19.98
C GLY A 195 -1.35 -5.62 -19.54
N GLY A 196 -0.60 -5.66 -18.48
CA GLY A 196 0.11 -4.50 -17.96
C GLY A 196 1.33 -4.87 -17.14
N VAL A 197 2.20 -3.89 -16.97
CA VAL A 197 3.42 -3.99 -16.17
C VAL A 197 3.54 -2.79 -15.24
N ASN A 198 4.12 -3.02 -14.06
CA ASN A 198 4.56 -2.01 -13.11
C ASN A 198 6.08 -2.03 -13.03
N VAL A 199 6.72 -0.89 -13.16
CA VAL A 199 8.12 -0.69 -12.78
C VAL A 199 8.09 0.00 -11.43
N ASN A 200 8.55 -0.68 -10.40
CA ASN A 200 8.51 -0.23 -9.03
C ASN A 200 9.91 0.15 -8.57
N TYR A 201 10.06 1.32 -7.99
CA TYR A 201 11.23 1.72 -7.23
C TYR A 201 10.89 1.70 -5.75
N ASN A 202 11.51 0.77 -5.00
CA ASN A 202 11.35 0.66 -3.57
C ASN A 202 12.45 1.45 -2.89
N PHE A 203 12.11 2.20 -1.84
CA PHE A 203 13.05 3.00 -1.06
C PHE A 203 12.53 3.21 0.35
N GLY A 204 13.44 3.42 1.28
CA GLY A 204 13.04 3.70 2.66
C GLY A 204 14.20 3.67 3.62
N LYS A 205 13.91 4.10 4.85
CA LYS A 205 14.87 4.09 5.96
C LYS A 205 14.14 3.62 7.22
N ILE A 206 14.77 2.73 7.95
CA ILE A 206 14.29 2.20 9.23
C ILE A 206 15.36 2.48 10.27
N THR A 207 14.92 2.95 11.44
CA THR A 207 15.79 3.26 12.57
C THR A 207 15.27 2.48 13.76
N ASN A 208 16.11 1.63 14.34
CA ASN A 208 15.85 0.87 15.55
C ASN A 208 16.82 1.33 16.66
N SER A 209 16.28 1.59 17.85
CA SER A 209 17.07 1.93 19.03
C SER A 209 16.71 0.99 20.18
N ARG A 210 17.73 0.51 20.86
CA ARG A 210 17.62 -0.25 22.10
C ARG A 210 18.44 0.44 23.19
N ILE A 211 17.77 0.86 24.26
CA ILE A 211 18.40 1.49 25.41
C ILE A 211 18.33 0.54 26.59
N LEU A 212 19.48 0.15 27.09
CA LEU A 212 19.63 -0.64 28.32
C LEU A 212 20.02 0.28 29.49
N SER A 213 19.22 0.31 30.56
CA SER A 213 19.46 1.05 31.76
C SER A 213 19.31 0.17 33.00
N PHE A 214 19.95 0.59 34.11
CA PHE A 214 19.90 -0.07 35.43
C PHE A 214 19.07 0.78 36.39
N ASP A 215 17.91 0.24 36.79
CA ASP A 215 16.95 0.99 37.62
C ASP A 215 17.42 1.18 39.05
N SER A 216 18.27 0.26 39.55
CA SER A 216 18.77 0.26 40.93
C SER A 216 20.02 1.09 41.13
N ILE A 217 20.68 1.54 40.07
CA ILE A 217 21.97 2.27 40.15
C ILE A 217 21.81 3.59 39.35
N PRO A 218 21.38 4.69 40.04
CA PRO A 218 21.07 5.97 39.37
C PRO A 218 22.24 6.59 38.57
N GLU A 219 23.48 6.29 38.98
CA GLU A 219 24.69 6.81 38.33
C GLU A 219 25.26 5.87 37.25
N ALA A 220 24.65 4.68 37.06
CA ALA A 220 25.08 3.77 36.02
C ALA A 220 24.81 4.36 34.62
N LEU A 221 25.78 4.22 33.74
CA LEU A 221 25.63 4.65 32.35
C LEU A 221 24.63 3.73 31.64
N ALA A 222 23.67 4.33 30.96
CA ALA A 222 22.84 3.63 30.02
C ALA A 222 23.60 3.37 28.73
N THR A 223 23.31 2.26 28.07
CA THR A 223 23.87 1.90 26.75
C THR A 223 22.78 1.96 25.69
N GLU A 224 23.01 2.73 24.66
CA GLU A 224 22.14 2.78 23.46
C GLU A 224 22.83 2.03 22.33
N PHE A 225 22.06 1.18 21.69
CA PHE A 225 22.35 0.52 20.41
C PHE A 225 21.40 1.10 19.39
N LEU A 226 21.91 1.84 18.43
CA LEU A 226 21.17 2.46 17.33
C LEU A 226 21.56 1.76 16.05
N GLU A 227 20.56 1.23 15.35
CA GLU A 227 20.69 0.59 14.06
C GLU A 227 19.83 1.36 13.05
N GLU A 228 20.44 1.84 12.01
CA GLU A 228 19.75 2.45 10.88
C GLU A 228 20.05 1.66 9.63
N PHE A 229 19.04 1.34 8.86
CA PHE A 229 19.26 0.81 7.53
C PHE A 229 18.31 1.41 6.50
N SER A 230 18.80 1.59 5.31
CA SER A 230 18.06 2.04 4.16
C SER A 230 17.95 0.92 3.13
N ILE A 231 16.88 0.97 2.34
CA ILE A 231 16.70 0.10 1.18
C ILE A 231 16.50 0.94 -0.06
N SER A 232 17.05 0.48 -1.20
CA SER A 232 16.79 1.10 -2.50
C SER A 232 16.92 0.08 -3.62
N GLY A 233 15.96 0.05 -4.56
CA GLY A 233 16.06 -0.82 -5.73
C GLY A 233 14.77 -0.98 -6.49
N PHE A 234 14.88 -1.63 -7.65
CA PHE A 234 13.80 -1.83 -8.57
C PHE A 234 13.27 -3.26 -8.51
N ASN A 235 11.96 -3.41 -8.65
CA ASN A 235 11.33 -4.68 -9.01
C ASN A 235 10.20 -4.48 -10.01
N LEU A 236 9.75 -5.56 -10.62
CA LEU A 236 8.70 -5.54 -11.63
C LEU A 236 7.42 -6.16 -11.10
N GLY A 237 6.29 -5.54 -11.43
CA GLY A 237 4.98 -6.10 -11.26
C GLY A 237 4.34 -6.43 -12.62
N TYR A 238 3.41 -7.33 -12.62
CA TYR A 238 2.68 -7.75 -13.81
C TYR A 238 1.20 -7.91 -13.54
N GLY A 239 0.40 -7.80 -14.58
CA GLY A 239 -1.03 -8.05 -14.53
C GLY A 239 -1.58 -8.51 -15.86
N LEU A 240 -2.51 -9.46 -15.79
CA LEU A 240 -3.29 -9.92 -16.93
C LEU A 240 -4.75 -10.04 -16.52
N GLN A 241 -5.65 -9.63 -17.39
CA GLN A 241 -7.10 -9.82 -17.21
C GLN A 241 -7.73 -10.20 -18.53
N TYR A 242 -8.66 -11.14 -18.46
CA TYR A 242 -9.52 -11.48 -19.59
C TYR A 242 -10.98 -11.31 -19.22
N ALA A 243 -11.69 -10.45 -19.94
CA ALA A 243 -13.11 -10.19 -19.76
C ALA A 243 -13.92 -10.89 -20.86
N PHE A 244 -14.63 -11.94 -20.50
CA PHE A 244 -15.56 -12.63 -21.38
C PHE A 244 -16.92 -11.93 -21.33
N ASN A 245 -17.23 -11.15 -22.37
CA ASN A 245 -18.49 -10.41 -22.45
C ASN A 245 -19.61 -11.29 -23.05
N PHE A 246 -20.74 -11.36 -22.36
CA PHE A 246 -21.95 -11.99 -22.89
C PHE A 246 -22.61 -11.07 -23.91
N THR A 247 -23.08 -11.65 -25.01
CA THR A 247 -23.75 -10.93 -26.10
C THR A 247 -25.11 -11.54 -26.36
N GLU A 248 -26.08 -10.71 -26.73
CA GLU A 248 -27.41 -11.09 -27.18
C GLU A 248 -27.56 -10.79 -28.67
N ALA A 249 -28.53 -11.45 -29.32
CA ALA A 249 -28.89 -11.13 -30.71
C ALA A 249 -29.59 -9.76 -30.71
N GLY A 250 -28.98 -8.77 -31.37
CA GLY A 250 -29.60 -7.47 -31.62
C GLY A 250 -30.41 -7.45 -32.89
N ASP A 251 -31.08 -6.33 -33.14
CA ASP A 251 -31.76 -6.06 -34.39
C ASP A 251 -30.74 -6.14 -35.55
N GLU A 252 -31.13 -6.70 -36.69
CA GLU A 252 -30.27 -6.91 -37.90
C GLU A 252 -29.21 -8.02 -37.79
N GLY A 253 -29.32 -8.96 -36.85
CA GLY A 253 -28.36 -10.08 -36.70
C GLY A 253 -27.00 -9.72 -36.11
N ASN A 254 -26.79 -8.50 -35.67
CA ASN A 254 -25.61 -8.07 -34.93
C ASN A 254 -25.66 -8.57 -33.50
N ARG A 255 -24.50 -8.93 -32.92
CA ARG A 255 -24.37 -9.26 -31.50
C ARG A 255 -24.11 -8.00 -30.69
N VAL A 256 -24.98 -7.74 -29.71
CA VAL A 256 -24.87 -6.58 -28.79
C VAL A 256 -24.42 -7.05 -27.41
N PRO A 257 -23.42 -6.40 -26.79
CA PRO A 257 -23.02 -6.73 -25.43
C PRO A 257 -24.15 -6.48 -24.42
N THR A 258 -24.41 -7.46 -23.56
CA THR A 258 -25.46 -7.37 -22.52
C THR A 258 -25.04 -6.55 -21.29
N GLY A 259 -23.79 -6.13 -21.21
CA GLY A 259 -23.20 -5.54 -20.01
C GLY A 259 -22.75 -6.56 -18.96
N LYS A 260 -23.10 -7.85 -19.15
CA LYS A 260 -22.68 -8.94 -18.26
C LYS A 260 -21.37 -9.54 -18.75
N ARG A 261 -20.46 -9.83 -17.82
CA ARG A 261 -19.16 -10.43 -18.13
C ARG A 261 -18.59 -11.28 -16.99
N ILE A 262 -17.78 -12.26 -17.37
CA ILE A 262 -16.91 -12.98 -16.44
C ILE A 262 -15.50 -12.46 -16.64
N ILE A 263 -14.81 -12.18 -15.54
CA ILE A 263 -13.44 -11.65 -15.53
C ILE A 263 -12.55 -12.67 -14.83
N VAL A 264 -11.50 -13.09 -15.52
CA VAL A 264 -10.40 -13.85 -14.94
C VAL A 264 -9.21 -12.93 -14.90
N GLY A 265 -8.54 -12.86 -13.75
CA GLY A 265 -7.39 -11.97 -13.55
C GLY A 265 -6.25 -12.67 -12.84
N VAL A 266 -5.05 -12.23 -13.19
CA VAL A 266 -3.82 -12.56 -12.46
C VAL A 266 -2.99 -11.30 -12.33
N ASN A 267 -2.40 -11.10 -11.17
CA ASN A 267 -1.41 -10.06 -10.94
C ASN A 267 -0.39 -10.51 -9.90
N GLY A 268 0.72 -9.81 -9.86
CA GLY A 268 1.76 -10.09 -8.88
C GLY A 268 2.99 -9.22 -9.07
N THR A 269 3.99 -9.49 -8.25
CA THR A 269 5.32 -8.91 -8.35
C THR A 269 6.34 -10.01 -8.55
N LEU A 270 7.33 -9.75 -9.39
CA LEU A 270 8.51 -10.59 -9.48
C LEU A 270 9.37 -10.29 -8.25
N GLY A 271 9.95 -11.32 -7.66
CA GLY A 271 10.99 -11.17 -6.67
C GLY A 271 12.17 -10.39 -7.27
N GLY A 272 12.97 -9.78 -6.42
CA GLY A 272 14.13 -9.03 -6.89
C GLY A 272 15.01 -8.62 -5.73
N THR A 273 16.31 -8.52 -6.02
CA THR A 273 17.31 -8.07 -5.07
C THR A 273 17.38 -6.54 -5.08
N VAL A 274 17.42 -5.93 -3.91
CA VAL A 274 17.56 -4.49 -3.70
C VAL A 274 18.78 -4.23 -2.83
N ASP A 275 19.39 -3.05 -2.99
CA ASP A 275 20.53 -2.63 -2.20
C ASP A 275 20.08 -2.23 -0.80
N THR A 276 20.89 -2.57 0.19
CA THR A 276 20.75 -2.10 1.59
C THR A 276 22.03 -1.42 2.05
N GLU A 277 21.87 -0.40 2.89
CA GLU A 277 22.99 0.26 3.55
C GLU A 277 22.64 0.38 5.04
N ALA A 278 23.49 -0.17 5.90
CA ALA A 278 23.33 -0.15 7.35
C ALA A 278 24.35 0.75 8.04
N SER A 279 23.93 1.31 9.17
CA SER A 279 24.80 2.04 10.10
C SER A 279 24.52 1.59 11.52
N LEU A 280 25.55 1.28 12.27
CA LEU A 280 25.49 0.78 13.64
C LEU A 280 26.22 1.76 14.57
N LEU A 281 25.53 2.23 15.62
CA LEU A 281 26.10 3.09 16.63
C LEU A 281 25.80 2.54 18.03
N SER A 282 26.85 2.26 18.80
CA SER A 282 26.73 1.88 20.21
C SER A 282 27.41 2.91 21.07
N ARG A 283 26.68 3.49 22.03
CA ARG A 283 27.17 4.54 22.88
C ARG A 283 26.66 4.46 24.32
N ARG A 284 27.41 5.03 25.23
CA ARG A 284 27.02 5.16 26.64
C ARG A 284 26.71 6.62 26.99
N PHE A 285 25.69 6.82 27.77
CA PHE A 285 25.30 8.15 28.26
C PHE A 285 24.78 8.09 29.70
N SER A 286 24.79 9.24 30.35
CA SER A 286 24.23 9.35 31.71
C SER A 286 22.71 9.47 31.63
N PRO A 287 21.92 8.63 32.34
CA PRO A 287 20.47 8.73 32.36
C PRO A 287 19.93 10.04 32.92
N SER A 288 20.69 10.67 33.83
CA SER A 288 20.35 11.96 34.45
C SER A 288 20.57 13.14 33.53
N ASP A 289 21.47 13.00 32.54
CA ASP A 289 21.88 14.03 31.60
C ASP A 289 21.78 13.45 30.15
N GLN A 290 20.59 13.29 29.62
CA GLN A 290 20.33 12.63 28.33
C GLN A 290 21.10 13.22 27.12
N VAL A 291 21.78 14.34 27.33
CA VAL A 291 22.51 15.07 26.27
C VAL A 291 24.00 14.75 26.25
N ILE A 292 24.57 14.17 27.33
CA ILE A 292 26.01 13.96 27.41
C ILE A 292 26.37 12.50 27.11
N VAL A 293 26.79 12.23 25.88
CA VAL A 293 27.46 10.98 25.50
C VAL A 293 28.80 10.92 26.25
N ARG A 294 29.03 9.86 27.02
CA ARG A 294 30.24 9.64 27.79
C ARG A 294 31.28 8.86 27.01
N ASP A 295 30.82 7.92 26.22
CA ASP A 295 31.70 7.01 25.50
C ASP A 295 30.96 6.44 24.24
N THR A 296 31.69 6.31 23.13
CA THR A 296 31.24 5.62 21.95
C THR A 296 31.95 4.28 21.87
N LEU A 297 31.20 3.20 21.98
CA LEU A 297 31.74 1.84 22.00
C LEU A 297 32.03 1.32 20.57
N ALA A 298 31.13 1.61 19.63
CA ALA A 298 31.26 1.26 18.23
C ALA A 298 30.50 2.26 17.37
N ALA A 299 31.06 2.59 16.21
CA ALA A 299 30.41 3.37 15.18
C ALA A 299 30.87 2.81 13.82
N GLU A 300 29.94 2.24 13.10
CA GLU A 300 30.16 1.71 11.75
C GLU A 300 29.10 2.32 10.83
N GLU A 301 29.52 2.90 9.73
CA GLU A 301 28.63 3.56 8.77
C GLU A 301 28.84 3.00 7.37
N GLY A 302 27.79 3.02 6.54
CA GLY A 302 27.90 2.66 5.13
C GLY A 302 28.15 1.16 4.90
N ILE A 303 27.64 0.28 5.76
CA ILE A 303 27.74 -1.17 5.60
C ILE A 303 26.80 -1.57 4.46
N ALA A 304 27.37 -1.82 3.29
CA ALA A 304 26.61 -2.25 2.11
C ALA A 304 26.18 -3.70 2.26
N GLY A 305 24.93 -4.00 1.88
CA GLY A 305 24.34 -5.32 1.87
C GLY A 305 23.26 -5.43 0.80
N LEU A 306 22.60 -6.56 0.76
CA LEU A 306 21.53 -6.89 -0.17
C LEU A 306 20.31 -7.38 0.60
N ALA A 307 19.12 -7.15 0.03
CA ALA A 307 17.89 -7.78 0.48
C ALA A 307 17.12 -8.36 -0.71
N ASP A 308 16.66 -9.60 -0.56
CA ASP A 308 15.83 -10.25 -1.56
C ASP A 308 14.35 -10.07 -1.24
N LEU A 309 13.67 -9.29 -2.07
CA LEU A 309 12.23 -9.07 -1.95
C LEU A 309 11.46 -10.27 -2.51
N PRO A 310 10.39 -10.72 -1.86
CA PRO A 310 9.63 -11.89 -2.29
C PRO A 310 8.84 -11.62 -3.57
N GLY A 311 8.70 -12.69 -4.38
CA GLY A 311 7.73 -12.71 -5.48
C GLY A 311 6.32 -13.02 -4.97
N SER A 312 5.31 -12.51 -5.69
CA SER A 312 3.91 -12.76 -5.35
C SER A 312 3.07 -13.03 -6.60
N TYR A 313 1.95 -13.73 -6.40
CA TYR A 313 0.89 -13.82 -7.40
C TYR A 313 -0.48 -13.86 -6.74
N THR A 314 -1.48 -13.36 -7.45
CA THR A 314 -2.90 -13.44 -7.07
C THR A 314 -3.71 -13.83 -8.30
N LEU A 315 -4.54 -14.85 -8.16
CA LEU A 315 -5.47 -15.34 -9.17
C LEU A 315 -6.89 -14.96 -8.73
N GLY A 316 -7.72 -14.53 -9.66
CA GLY A 316 -9.07 -14.14 -9.35
C GLY A 316 -10.09 -14.51 -10.43
N LEU A 317 -11.32 -14.69 -9.99
CA LEU A 317 -12.50 -14.89 -10.82
C LEU A 317 -13.60 -13.96 -10.33
N ALA A 318 -14.24 -13.24 -11.26
CA ALA A 318 -15.36 -12.37 -10.94
C ALA A 318 -16.45 -12.44 -12.00
N TYR A 319 -17.68 -12.21 -11.55
CA TYR A 319 -18.84 -11.92 -12.41
C TYR A 319 -19.25 -10.46 -12.21
N GLU A 320 -19.51 -9.78 -13.30
CA GLU A 320 -19.94 -8.39 -13.30
C GLU A 320 -21.14 -8.18 -14.24
N ASP A 321 -22.15 -7.47 -13.72
CA ASP A 321 -23.17 -6.79 -14.51
C ASP A 321 -22.86 -5.29 -14.40
N VAL A 322 -22.30 -4.72 -15.46
CA VAL A 322 -21.71 -3.38 -15.48
C VAL A 322 -22.67 -2.33 -14.94
N ASN A 323 -22.19 -1.50 -14.00
CA ASN A 323 -22.97 -0.47 -13.30
C ASN A 323 -24.12 -1.00 -12.44
N ARG A 324 -24.16 -2.28 -12.09
CA ARG A 324 -25.19 -2.86 -11.26
C ARG A 324 -24.66 -3.78 -10.17
N PHE A 325 -23.88 -4.79 -10.53
CA PHE A 325 -23.47 -5.83 -9.61
C PHE A 325 -22.08 -6.38 -9.96
N PHE A 326 -21.26 -6.59 -8.96
CA PHE A 326 -19.98 -7.26 -9.08
C PHE A 326 -19.81 -8.23 -7.91
N ILE A 327 -19.34 -9.43 -8.19
CA ILE A 327 -18.93 -10.41 -7.18
C ILE A 327 -17.63 -11.06 -7.64
N GLY A 328 -16.67 -11.18 -6.72
CA GLY A 328 -15.37 -11.76 -7.02
C GLY A 328 -14.81 -12.58 -5.87
N ALA A 329 -13.93 -13.50 -6.22
CA ALA A 329 -13.13 -14.31 -5.30
C ALA A 329 -11.69 -14.38 -5.82
N GLU A 330 -10.72 -14.31 -4.90
CA GLU A 330 -9.31 -14.28 -5.22
C GLU A 330 -8.50 -15.13 -4.24
N TYR A 331 -7.44 -15.72 -4.78
CA TYR A 331 -6.42 -16.44 -4.04
C TYR A 331 -5.05 -15.89 -4.40
N GLY A 332 -4.24 -15.56 -3.40
CA GLY A 332 -2.89 -15.05 -3.57
C GLY A 332 -1.87 -15.79 -2.72
N ARG A 333 -0.61 -15.76 -3.17
CA ARG A 333 0.53 -16.24 -2.40
C ARG A 333 1.71 -15.30 -2.58
N THR A 334 2.44 -15.07 -1.49
CA THR A 334 3.71 -14.33 -1.47
C THR A 334 4.77 -15.20 -0.82
N GLY A 335 5.88 -15.40 -1.52
CA GLY A 335 6.97 -16.30 -1.11
C GLY A 335 7.95 -15.63 -0.15
N TYR A 336 7.52 -15.27 1.05
CA TYR A 336 8.39 -14.66 2.06
C TYR A 336 9.45 -15.61 2.62
N GLY A 337 9.30 -16.92 2.46
CA GLY A 337 10.33 -17.90 2.83
C GLY A 337 11.64 -17.75 2.05
N SER A 338 11.63 -16.99 0.94
CA SER A 338 12.84 -16.63 0.19
C SER A 338 13.38 -15.23 0.52
N TYR A 339 12.79 -14.53 1.48
CA TYR A 339 13.25 -13.22 1.92
C TYR A 339 14.59 -13.35 2.63
N THR A 340 15.54 -12.53 2.25
CA THR A 340 16.81 -12.34 2.94
C THR A 340 17.10 -10.86 3.08
N ASN A 341 17.78 -10.46 4.14
CA ASN A 341 18.22 -9.09 4.35
C ASN A 341 19.50 -9.08 5.17
N ASP A 342 20.61 -8.66 4.56
CA ASP A 342 21.92 -8.62 5.23
C ASP A 342 21.93 -7.62 6.40
N ALA A 343 21.15 -6.53 6.31
CA ALA A 343 21.08 -5.52 7.35
C ALA A 343 20.25 -5.97 8.57
N GLN A 344 19.22 -6.79 8.36
CA GLN A 344 18.35 -7.32 9.41
C GLN A 344 17.87 -8.72 9.02
N PRO A 345 18.63 -9.79 9.38
CA PRO A 345 18.29 -11.15 9.04
C PRO A 345 17.14 -11.64 9.92
N ASP A 346 15.94 -11.71 9.35
CA ASP A 346 14.74 -12.26 9.97
C ASP A 346 14.19 -13.41 9.13
N GLU A 347 13.79 -14.49 9.78
CA GLU A 347 13.10 -15.60 9.12
C GLU A 347 11.61 -15.27 8.96
N LEU A 348 11.15 -15.24 7.71
CA LEU A 348 9.76 -14.98 7.37
C LEU A 348 9.12 -16.19 6.70
N LEU A 349 7.81 -16.35 6.88
CA LEU A 349 7.03 -17.46 6.35
C LEU A 349 6.22 -17.02 5.12
N ASP A 350 5.98 -17.97 4.23
CA ASP A 350 5.12 -17.77 3.07
C ASP A 350 3.72 -17.35 3.49
N VAL A 351 3.17 -16.38 2.77
CA VAL A 351 1.85 -15.81 3.03
C VAL A 351 0.84 -16.30 2.01
N THR A 352 -0.30 -16.78 2.50
CA THR A 352 -1.47 -17.12 1.70
C THR A 352 -2.58 -16.10 1.97
N ARG A 353 -3.28 -15.68 0.92
CA ARG A 353 -4.38 -14.73 1.02
C ARG A 353 -5.60 -15.22 0.25
N MET A 354 -6.77 -15.15 0.86
CA MET A 354 -8.06 -15.37 0.22
C MET A 354 -8.94 -14.14 0.42
N ALA A 355 -9.63 -13.71 -0.63
CA ALA A 355 -10.50 -12.55 -0.59
C ALA A 355 -11.81 -12.84 -1.34
N PHE A 356 -12.92 -12.35 -0.78
CA PHE A 356 -14.23 -12.39 -1.39
C PHE A 356 -14.85 -11.01 -1.29
N GLY A 357 -15.50 -10.56 -2.36
CA GLY A 357 -16.09 -9.23 -2.35
C GLY A 357 -17.27 -9.11 -3.29
N VAL A 358 -18.19 -8.22 -2.89
CA VAL A 358 -19.37 -7.87 -3.65
C VAL A 358 -19.52 -6.36 -3.73
N GLN A 359 -20.03 -5.86 -4.86
CA GLN A 359 -20.48 -4.49 -5.03
C GLN A 359 -21.86 -4.48 -5.65
N TYR A 360 -22.73 -3.62 -5.14
CA TYR A 360 -24.08 -3.43 -5.64
C TYR A 360 -24.39 -1.94 -5.85
N ILE A 361 -24.96 -1.62 -7.01
CA ILE A 361 -25.42 -0.28 -7.37
C ILE A 361 -26.89 -0.41 -7.75
N PRO A 362 -27.84 0.13 -6.97
CA PRO A 362 -29.27 -0.01 -7.24
C PRO A 362 -29.66 0.50 -8.64
N ASN A 363 -29.25 1.73 -8.99
CA ASN A 363 -29.47 2.33 -10.28
C ASN A 363 -28.45 3.44 -10.55
N ALA A 364 -27.38 3.14 -11.30
CA ALA A 364 -26.32 4.08 -11.61
C ALA A 364 -26.80 5.32 -12.40
N ASN A 365 -27.90 5.19 -13.14
CA ASN A 365 -28.45 6.23 -14.00
C ASN A 365 -29.57 7.07 -13.34
N SER A 366 -29.89 6.81 -12.05
CA SER A 366 -30.92 7.55 -11.34
C SER A 366 -30.62 9.06 -11.34
N TYR A 367 -31.58 9.86 -11.79
CA TYR A 367 -31.42 11.33 -11.83
C TYR A 367 -31.69 11.97 -10.48
N ASN A 368 -32.81 11.60 -9.85
CA ASN A 368 -33.34 12.29 -8.67
C ASN A 368 -32.98 11.65 -7.33
N ARG A 369 -32.54 10.38 -7.32
CA ARG A 369 -32.29 9.63 -6.08
C ARG A 369 -30.79 9.37 -5.93
N PHE A 370 -30.16 10.11 -5.01
CA PHE A 370 -28.72 10.00 -4.75
C PHE A 370 -28.32 8.57 -4.31
N TRP A 371 -29.07 8.00 -3.35
CA TRP A 371 -28.77 6.68 -2.77
C TRP A 371 -28.85 5.52 -3.75
N GLU A 372 -29.56 5.65 -4.84
CA GLU A 372 -29.61 4.66 -5.90
C GLU A 372 -28.31 4.59 -6.71
N ARG A 373 -27.51 5.66 -6.72
CA ARG A 373 -26.21 5.75 -7.42
C ARG A 373 -25.02 5.37 -6.55
N VAL A 374 -25.23 5.24 -5.25
CA VAL A 374 -24.21 4.85 -4.30
C VAL A 374 -23.77 3.42 -4.59
N ARG A 375 -22.47 3.17 -4.53
CA ARG A 375 -21.85 1.86 -4.65
C ARG A 375 -21.73 1.24 -3.27
N TYR A 376 -22.55 0.25 -2.97
CA TYR A 376 -22.52 -0.49 -1.71
C TYR A 376 -21.57 -1.68 -1.86
N ARG A 377 -20.70 -1.89 -0.89
CA ARG A 377 -19.66 -2.91 -0.93
C ARG A 377 -19.60 -3.70 0.35
N ALA A 378 -19.28 -4.99 0.22
CA ALA A 378 -18.99 -5.86 1.34
C ALA A 378 -17.96 -6.90 0.94
N GLY A 379 -17.19 -7.43 1.90
CA GLY A 379 -16.19 -8.43 1.61
C GLY A 379 -15.67 -9.15 2.85
N LEU A 380 -14.90 -10.21 2.57
CA LEU A 380 -14.19 -11.02 3.55
C LEU A 380 -12.73 -11.14 3.11
N ARG A 381 -11.82 -11.13 4.08
CA ARG A 381 -10.40 -11.32 3.88
C ARG A 381 -9.85 -12.29 4.90
N LEU A 382 -9.12 -13.28 4.41
CA LEU A 382 -8.39 -14.26 5.19
C LEU A 382 -6.95 -14.22 4.69
N GLU A 383 -5.99 -13.99 5.58
CA GLU A 383 -4.60 -13.80 5.20
C GLU A 383 -3.66 -14.26 6.30
N ASP A 384 -2.62 -14.99 5.93
CA ASP A 384 -1.52 -15.28 6.82
C ASP A 384 -0.59 -14.06 6.91
N ASP A 385 0.14 -13.90 8.02
CA ASP A 385 1.18 -12.88 8.18
C ASP A 385 2.55 -13.54 7.98
N PRO A 386 3.56 -12.86 7.43
CA PRO A 386 4.87 -13.49 7.24
C PRO A 386 5.61 -13.79 8.54
N ARG A 387 5.18 -13.26 9.67
CA ARG A 387 5.85 -13.42 10.96
C ARG A 387 5.29 -14.58 11.76
N ALA A 388 6.16 -15.28 12.45
CA ALA A 388 5.80 -16.26 13.46
C ALA A 388 5.94 -15.66 14.86
N ILE A 389 5.02 -16.04 15.76
CA ILE A 389 5.03 -15.68 17.18
C ILE A 389 5.01 -17.00 17.95
N ASP A 390 6.01 -17.25 18.78
CA ASP A 390 6.20 -18.51 19.49
C ASP A 390 6.16 -19.77 18.58
N GLY A 391 6.65 -19.61 17.33
CA GLY A 391 6.70 -20.69 16.34
C GLY A 391 5.41 -20.91 15.55
N GLU A 392 4.34 -20.18 15.84
CA GLU A 392 3.09 -20.22 15.08
C GLU A 392 2.94 -18.98 14.20
N GLN A 393 2.50 -19.20 12.95
CA GLN A 393 2.28 -18.14 12.00
C GLN A 393 1.05 -17.31 12.37
N ALA A 394 1.22 -15.97 12.49
CA ALA A 394 0.12 -15.07 12.75
C ALA A 394 -0.85 -15.01 11.57
N ARG A 395 -2.13 -14.76 11.85
CA ARG A 395 -3.21 -14.71 10.86
C ARG A 395 -4.05 -13.47 11.02
N ARG A 396 -4.57 -13.02 9.88
CA ARG A 396 -5.53 -11.92 9.82
C ARG A 396 -6.83 -12.38 9.19
N ASN A 397 -7.94 -12.20 9.91
CA ASN A 397 -9.27 -12.47 9.43
C ASN A 397 -10.10 -11.18 9.55
N ALA A 398 -10.71 -10.73 8.47
CA ALA A 398 -11.43 -9.46 8.48
C ALA A 398 -12.70 -9.50 7.64
N VAL A 399 -13.68 -8.73 8.09
CA VAL A 399 -14.90 -8.39 7.36
C VAL A 399 -14.84 -6.93 6.96
N THR A 400 -15.20 -6.62 5.74
CA THR A 400 -15.17 -5.26 5.22
C THR A 400 -16.55 -4.82 4.75
N VAL A 401 -16.87 -3.56 4.94
CA VAL A 401 -18.02 -2.89 4.34
C VAL A 401 -17.57 -1.55 3.79
N GLY A 402 -18.21 -1.10 2.73
CA GLY A 402 -17.83 0.17 2.11
C GLY A 402 -18.96 0.81 1.31
N VAL A 403 -18.81 2.11 1.10
CA VAL A 403 -19.70 2.90 0.24
C VAL A 403 -18.87 3.80 -0.66
N GLY A 404 -19.23 3.85 -1.95
CA GLY A 404 -18.68 4.79 -2.91
C GLY A 404 -19.72 5.83 -3.27
N LEU A 405 -19.48 7.08 -2.88
CA LEU A 405 -20.39 8.21 -3.05
C LEU A 405 -20.02 8.95 -4.34
N PRO A 406 -20.86 8.91 -5.40
CA PRO A 406 -20.59 9.63 -6.64
C PRO A 406 -20.84 11.13 -6.47
N ILE A 407 -19.82 11.92 -6.76
CA ILE A 407 -19.86 13.38 -6.77
C ILE A 407 -19.93 13.83 -8.24
N ARG A 408 -21.03 14.42 -8.65
CA ARG A 408 -21.19 14.98 -10.00
C ARG A 408 -20.55 16.35 -10.05
N LEU A 409 -19.55 16.52 -10.86
CA LEU A 409 -18.88 17.78 -11.15
C LEU A 409 -19.44 18.40 -12.44
N PRO A 410 -19.18 19.71 -12.69
CA PRO A 410 -19.52 20.35 -13.96
C PRO A 410 -18.99 19.55 -15.16
N ARG A 411 -19.65 19.69 -16.31
CA ARG A 411 -19.30 18.97 -17.57
C ARG A 411 -19.47 17.46 -17.51
N GLN A 412 -20.41 16.95 -16.69
CA GLN A 412 -20.74 15.52 -16.53
C GLN A 412 -19.57 14.65 -16.05
N GLN A 413 -18.59 15.25 -15.40
CA GLN A 413 -17.52 14.50 -14.73
C GLN A 413 -18.06 13.86 -13.44
N ILE A 414 -17.58 12.65 -13.14
CA ILE A 414 -17.96 11.93 -11.93
C ILE A 414 -16.70 11.64 -11.14
N SER A 415 -16.65 12.15 -9.93
CA SER A 415 -15.63 11.84 -8.93
C SER A 415 -16.25 10.99 -7.83
N PHE A 416 -15.43 10.38 -6.99
CA PHE A 416 -15.92 9.51 -5.92
C PHE A 416 -15.28 9.87 -4.58
N LEU A 417 -16.09 9.73 -3.52
CA LEU A 417 -15.63 9.64 -2.15
C LEU A 417 -15.93 8.21 -1.69
N ASP A 418 -14.89 7.43 -1.45
CA ASP A 418 -14.98 6.06 -1.00
C ASP A 418 -14.70 5.98 0.49
N LEU A 419 -15.62 5.36 1.23
CA LEU A 419 -15.49 5.08 2.65
C LEU A 419 -15.55 3.57 2.85
N ALA A 420 -14.60 3.03 3.61
CA ALA A 420 -14.62 1.63 3.99
C ALA A 420 -14.30 1.46 5.47
N VAL A 421 -14.91 0.46 6.07
CA VAL A 421 -14.65 0.02 7.42
C VAL A 421 -14.28 -1.46 7.37
N GLU A 422 -13.17 -1.80 7.99
CA GLU A 422 -12.70 -3.17 8.16
C GLU A 422 -12.69 -3.49 9.66
N TYR A 423 -13.36 -4.55 10.04
CA TYR A 423 -13.29 -5.14 11.38
C TYR A 423 -12.56 -6.46 11.28
N GLY A 424 -11.49 -6.62 12.02
CA GLY A 424 -10.65 -7.80 11.92
C GLY A 424 -10.02 -8.22 13.23
N LYS A 425 -9.52 -9.45 13.19
CA LYS A 425 -8.67 -10.04 14.21
C LYS A 425 -7.33 -10.40 13.58
N PHE A 426 -6.27 -10.17 14.33
CA PHE A 426 -4.90 -10.46 13.93
C PHE A 426 -4.14 -11.07 15.09
N GLY A 427 -3.28 -12.03 14.85
CA GLY A 427 -2.40 -12.61 15.86
C GLY A 427 -2.33 -14.12 15.82
N VAL A 428 -1.87 -14.69 16.93
CA VAL A 428 -1.82 -16.13 17.22
C VAL A 428 -2.65 -16.37 18.46
N PRO A 429 -3.65 -17.27 18.43
CA PRO A 429 -4.52 -17.54 19.55
C PRO A 429 -3.73 -17.83 20.83
N GLU A 430 -4.18 -17.28 21.97
CA GLU A 430 -3.59 -17.43 23.31
C GLU A 430 -2.22 -16.77 23.53
N VAL A 431 -1.53 -16.31 22.48
CA VAL A 431 -0.22 -15.65 22.56
C VAL A 431 -0.34 -14.15 22.34
N LEU A 432 -0.92 -13.75 21.26
CA LEU A 432 -1.18 -12.34 20.94
C LEU A 432 -2.49 -12.22 20.17
N ASP A 433 -3.47 -11.59 20.77
CA ASP A 433 -4.75 -11.26 20.13
C ASP A 433 -4.81 -9.73 19.89
N GLU A 434 -4.97 -9.36 18.62
CA GLU A 434 -5.29 -8.00 18.22
C GLU A 434 -6.67 -7.98 17.56
N THR A 435 -7.59 -7.23 18.17
CA THR A 435 -8.87 -6.89 17.53
C THR A 435 -8.80 -5.45 17.05
N TYR A 436 -9.14 -5.20 15.78
CA TYR A 436 -9.02 -3.85 15.22
C TYR A 436 -10.24 -3.42 14.41
N VAL A 437 -10.41 -2.11 14.36
CA VAL A 437 -11.30 -1.41 13.42
C VAL A 437 -10.47 -0.44 12.60
N GLN A 438 -10.49 -0.60 11.28
CA GLN A 438 -9.80 0.29 10.34
C GLN A 438 -10.79 1.05 9.48
N PHE A 439 -10.67 2.35 9.47
CA PHE A 439 -11.39 3.24 8.58
C PHE A 439 -10.50 3.58 7.40
N THR A 440 -11.04 3.49 6.20
CA THR A 440 -10.35 3.93 4.97
C THR A 440 -11.18 5.00 4.30
N LEU A 441 -10.53 6.10 3.94
CA LEU A 441 -11.09 7.21 3.18
C LEU A 441 -10.33 7.31 1.87
N GLY A 442 -11.05 7.30 0.74
CA GLY A 442 -10.49 7.52 -0.58
C GLY A 442 -11.21 8.67 -1.28
N PHE A 443 -10.46 9.48 -1.96
CA PHE A 443 -10.99 10.51 -2.84
C PHE A 443 -10.41 10.34 -4.23
N SER A 444 -11.28 10.24 -5.25
CA SER A 444 -10.89 10.23 -6.65
C SER A 444 -11.44 11.44 -7.36
N LEU A 445 -10.56 12.23 -7.95
CA LEU A 445 -10.88 13.34 -8.83
C LEU A 445 -10.69 12.91 -10.27
N ASN A 446 -11.78 12.85 -11.03
CA ASN A 446 -11.78 12.42 -12.41
C ASN A 446 -12.02 13.61 -13.35
N ASP A 447 -11.13 13.80 -14.33
CA ASP A 447 -11.20 14.86 -15.31
C ASP A 447 -11.09 14.32 -16.74
N ASN A 448 -12.08 14.66 -17.56
CA ASN A 448 -12.11 14.35 -18.98
C ASN A 448 -11.64 15.52 -19.86
N SER A 449 -11.43 16.71 -19.28
CA SER A 449 -11.17 17.92 -20.05
C SER A 449 -9.72 18.05 -20.52
N TRP A 450 -8.80 17.31 -19.90
CA TRP A 450 -7.38 17.34 -20.24
C TRP A 450 -7.07 16.98 -21.70
N PHE A 451 -7.88 16.13 -22.31
CA PHE A 451 -7.69 15.68 -23.69
C PHE A 451 -8.35 16.55 -24.76
N PHE A 452 -9.12 17.57 -24.38
CA PHE A 452 -9.74 18.47 -25.35
C PHE A 452 -8.70 19.43 -25.92
N LYS A 453 -8.23 19.18 -27.14
CA LYS A 453 -7.59 20.22 -27.94
C LYS A 453 -8.62 21.30 -28.21
N ARG A 454 -8.47 22.50 -27.64
CA ARG A 454 -9.26 23.67 -28.04
C ARG A 454 -8.98 23.88 -29.54
N LYS A 455 -9.98 23.71 -30.37
CA LYS A 455 -9.90 24.22 -31.74
C LYS A 455 -9.82 25.75 -31.60
N LEU A 456 -8.67 26.29 -31.92
CA LEU A 456 -8.53 27.73 -32.13
C LEU A 456 -9.28 28.03 -33.43
N ASN A 457 -10.43 28.73 -33.31
CA ASN A 457 -11.10 29.32 -34.45
C ASN A 457 -10.34 30.56 -34.88
#